data_4999828a02afd4956a5f80e12f55d6aa
#
_entry.id   4999828a02afd4956a5f80e12f55d6aa
#
_cell.length_a   1.000
_cell.length_b   1.000
_cell.length_c   1.000
_cell.angle_alpha   90.00
_cell.angle_beta   90.00
_cell.angle_gamma   90.00
#
_symmetry.space_group_name_H-M   'P 1'
#
loop_
_entity.id
_entity.type
_entity.pdbx_description
1 polymer ?
#
loop_
_entity_poly.entity_id
_entity_poly.type
_entity_poly.pdbx_seq_one_letter_code
_entity_poly.pdbx_strand_id
1 'polypeptide(L)'
;MTLSPLAGKPAPAHLLVDIPRLVTAYYTGQPDASIATQRVAFGTSGHRGSSFELSFNEWHVLAISQAICLYRQAKGINGPLFVGIDTHALSTPAGASALEV
;
A
#
# COMPACT_ATOMS: atom_id res chain seq x y z
N MET A 1 27.19 11.17 3.57
CA MET A 1 26.07 10.54 4.30
C MET A 1 26.46 10.40 5.76
N THR A 2 25.62 10.85 6.65
CA THR A 2 25.86 10.74 8.09
C THR A 2 25.10 9.53 8.62
N LEU A 3 25.79 8.66 9.35
CA LEU A 3 25.13 7.51 9.98
C LEU A 3 24.25 7.99 11.13
N SER A 4 23.07 7.39 11.27
CA SER A 4 22.20 7.60 12.43
C SER A 4 22.92 7.14 13.71
N PRO A 5 22.79 7.85 14.83
CA PRO A 5 23.30 7.37 16.13
C PRO A 5 22.64 6.06 16.56
N LEU A 6 21.52 5.67 15.94
CA LEU A 6 20.82 4.41 16.20
C LEU A 6 21.31 3.27 15.31
N ALA A 7 22.20 3.53 14.35
CA ALA A 7 22.70 2.50 13.44
C ALA A 7 23.37 1.35 14.24
N GLY A 8 23.01 0.13 13.94
CA GLY A 8 23.51 -1.08 14.62
C GLY A 8 22.95 -1.31 16.02
N LYS A 9 21.98 -0.52 16.45
CA LYS A 9 21.34 -0.66 17.77
C LYS A 9 19.90 -1.15 17.61
N PRO A 10 19.34 -1.84 18.62
CA PRO A 10 17.92 -2.17 18.63
C PRO A 10 17.07 -0.89 18.56
N ALA A 11 15.98 -0.92 17.81
CA ALA A 11 15.07 0.21 17.72
C ALA A 11 14.41 0.46 19.08
N PRO A 12 14.44 1.70 19.58
CA PRO A 12 13.71 2.03 20.80
C PRO A 12 12.20 1.91 20.58
N ALA A 13 11.45 1.64 21.64
CA ALA A 13 10.02 1.35 21.56
C ALA A 13 9.21 2.46 20.86
N HIS A 14 9.59 3.72 21.01
CA HIS A 14 8.88 4.84 20.40
C HIS A 14 9.05 4.92 18.88
N LEU A 15 10.01 4.20 18.29
CA LEU A 15 10.19 4.11 16.85
C LEU A 15 9.47 2.91 16.22
N LEU A 16 8.96 2.00 17.04
CA LEU A 16 8.20 0.85 16.53
C LEU A 16 6.83 1.31 16.06
N VAL A 17 6.37 0.69 14.98
CA VAL A 17 5.05 1.00 14.41
C VAL A 17 3.95 0.49 15.34
N ASP A 18 2.99 1.34 15.63
CA ASP A 18 1.74 0.96 16.29
C ASP A 18 0.84 0.30 15.23
N ILE A 19 0.76 -1.02 15.25
CA ILE A 19 0.05 -1.80 14.23
C ILE A 19 -1.45 -1.46 14.19
N PRO A 20 -2.20 -1.42 15.30
CA PRO A 20 -3.61 -1.01 15.24
C PRO A 20 -3.81 0.38 14.63
N ARG A 21 -2.93 1.33 14.94
CA ARG A 21 -2.98 2.68 14.36
C ARG A 21 -2.69 2.65 12.86
N LEU A 22 -1.74 1.84 12.42
CA LEU A 22 -1.41 1.67 11.01
C LEU A 22 -2.60 1.12 10.23
N VAL A 23 -3.23 0.07 10.73
CA VAL A 23 -4.42 -0.53 10.10
C VAL A 23 -5.58 0.46 10.05
N THR A 24 -5.79 1.21 11.12
CA THR A 24 -6.81 2.27 11.15
C THR A 24 -6.52 3.34 10.10
N ALA A 25 -5.29 3.81 10.00
CA ALA A 25 -4.88 4.80 8.99
C ALA A 25 -5.09 4.27 7.57
N TYR A 26 -4.81 2.99 7.32
CA TYR A 26 -5.05 2.36 6.02
C TYR A 26 -6.52 2.49 5.60
N TYR A 27 -7.45 2.18 6.49
CA TYR A 27 -8.87 2.21 6.17
C TYR A 27 -9.49 3.61 6.18
N THR A 28 -9.03 4.50 7.07
CA THR A 28 -9.65 5.81 7.27
C THR A 28 -8.99 6.94 6.47
N GLY A 29 -7.76 6.76 6.02
CA GLY A 29 -7.05 7.77 5.24
C GLY A 29 -7.73 7.99 3.88
N GLN A 30 -7.96 9.26 3.53
CA GLN A 30 -8.54 9.62 2.24
C GLN A 30 -7.51 10.42 1.44
N PRO A 31 -6.81 9.76 0.49
CA PRO A 31 -5.84 10.46 -0.36
C PRO A 31 -6.51 11.52 -1.22
N ASP A 32 -5.81 12.64 -1.38
CA ASP A 32 -6.22 13.72 -2.28
C ASP A 32 -5.45 13.60 -3.59
N ALA A 33 -6.13 13.25 -4.66
CA ALA A 33 -5.51 13.05 -5.97
C ALA A 33 -4.94 14.34 -6.58
N SER A 34 -5.29 15.51 -6.05
CA SER A 34 -4.66 16.77 -6.47
C SER A 34 -3.25 16.94 -5.90
N ILE A 35 -2.88 16.17 -4.88
CA ILE A 35 -1.57 16.19 -4.25
C ILE A 35 -0.74 15.05 -4.83
N ALA A 36 0.37 15.37 -5.50
CA ALA A 36 1.17 14.40 -6.26
C ALA A 36 1.64 13.22 -5.40
N THR A 37 2.06 13.46 -4.15
CA THR A 37 2.55 12.41 -3.24
C THR A 37 1.46 11.48 -2.73
N GLN A 38 0.19 11.82 -2.92
CA GLN A 38 -0.95 11.02 -2.51
C GLN A 38 -1.61 10.24 -3.65
N ARG A 39 -1.05 10.34 -4.86
CA ARG A 39 -1.52 9.60 -6.02
C ARG A 39 -0.91 8.21 -6.09
N VAL A 40 -1.57 7.32 -6.83
CA VAL A 40 -0.93 6.09 -7.27
C VAL A 40 0.23 6.45 -8.20
N ALA A 41 1.42 5.94 -7.87
CA ALA A 41 2.61 6.15 -8.69
C ALA A 41 3.45 4.88 -8.68
N PHE A 42 3.69 4.32 -9.87
CA PHE A 42 4.49 3.11 -10.00
C PHE A 42 5.95 3.47 -10.28
N GLY A 43 6.84 2.92 -9.43
CA GLY A 43 8.26 2.85 -9.73
C GLY A 43 8.60 1.50 -10.38
N THR A 44 9.87 1.11 -10.34
CA THR A 44 10.33 -0.18 -10.89
C THR A 44 9.78 -1.39 -10.12
N SER A 45 9.41 -1.21 -8.88
CA SER A 45 8.93 -2.28 -7.98
C SER A 45 7.46 -2.08 -7.57
N GLY A 46 6.69 -1.35 -8.36
CA GLY A 46 5.28 -1.12 -8.10
C GLY A 46 5.01 0.18 -7.35
N HIS A 47 3.79 0.32 -6.85
CA HIS A 47 3.38 1.45 -6.03
C HIS A 47 3.75 1.18 -4.56
N ARG A 48 4.44 2.11 -3.94
CA ARG A 48 4.86 2.06 -2.53
C ARG A 48 4.51 3.36 -1.83
N GLY A 49 4.23 3.27 -0.54
CA GLY A 49 3.92 4.44 0.25
C GLY A 49 3.67 4.10 1.71
N SER A 50 3.15 5.07 2.45
CA SER A 50 2.79 4.93 3.86
C SER A 50 1.34 5.35 4.08
N SER A 51 0.62 4.56 4.86
CA SER A 51 -0.76 4.89 5.25
C SER A 51 -0.82 6.16 6.10
N PHE A 52 0.24 6.44 6.87
CA PHE A 52 0.31 7.65 7.67
C PHE A 52 0.53 8.91 6.81
N GLU A 53 1.04 8.76 5.61
CA GLU A 53 1.31 9.88 4.69
C GLU A 53 0.29 9.96 3.56
N LEU A 54 -0.80 9.22 3.63
CA LEU A 54 -1.85 9.16 2.60
C LEU A 54 -1.33 8.73 1.23
N SER A 55 -0.28 7.92 1.21
CA SER A 55 0.32 7.40 -0.03
C SER A 55 0.16 5.89 -0.20
N PHE A 56 -0.37 5.18 0.81
CA PHE A 56 -0.75 3.77 0.71
C PHE A 56 -1.94 3.49 1.63
N ASN A 57 -3.14 3.68 1.12
CA ASN A 57 -4.40 3.47 1.84
C ASN A 57 -5.31 2.56 1.04
N GLU A 58 -6.46 2.19 1.60
CA GLU A 58 -7.42 1.32 0.91
C GLU A 58 -7.79 1.87 -0.47
N TRP A 59 -7.99 3.17 -0.61
CA TRP A 59 -8.32 3.79 -1.89
C TRP A 59 -7.28 3.52 -2.97
N HIS A 60 -5.99 3.51 -2.62
CA HIS A 60 -4.93 3.16 -3.59
C HIS A 60 -5.06 1.71 -4.06
N VAL A 61 -5.29 0.79 -3.14
CA VAL A 61 -5.44 -0.63 -3.46
C VAL A 61 -6.67 -0.86 -4.32
N LEU A 62 -7.80 -0.25 -3.97
CA LEU A 62 -9.04 -0.35 -4.76
C LEU A 62 -8.83 0.20 -6.17
N ALA A 63 -8.20 1.36 -6.31
CA ALA A 63 -7.94 1.99 -7.60
C ALA A 63 -7.03 1.14 -8.48
N ILE A 64 -5.94 0.62 -7.94
CA ILE A 64 -5.00 -0.25 -8.66
C ILE A 64 -5.70 -1.54 -9.10
N SER A 65 -6.45 -2.16 -8.20
CA SER A 65 -7.16 -3.41 -8.48
C SER A 65 -8.21 -3.20 -9.58
N GLN A 66 -8.96 -2.11 -9.52
CA GLN A 66 -9.92 -1.74 -10.55
C GLN A 66 -9.23 -1.51 -11.91
N ALA A 67 -8.11 -0.81 -11.92
CA ALA A 67 -7.36 -0.57 -13.14
C ALA A 67 -6.86 -1.88 -13.78
N ILE A 68 -6.38 -2.81 -12.97
CA ILE A 68 -5.96 -4.14 -13.44
C ILE A 68 -7.14 -4.88 -14.06
N CYS A 69 -8.30 -4.89 -13.41
CA CYS A 69 -9.50 -5.56 -13.91
C CYS A 69 -9.96 -4.95 -15.25
N LEU A 70 -9.98 -3.64 -15.36
CA LEU A 70 -10.36 -2.94 -16.59
C LEU A 70 -9.36 -3.23 -17.72
N TYR A 71 -8.08 -3.25 -17.43
CA TYR A 71 -7.05 -3.58 -18.40
C TYR A 71 -7.22 -5.02 -18.93
N ARG A 72 -7.42 -5.96 -18.03
CA ARG A 72 -7.64 -7.37 -18.38
C ARG A 72 -8.87 -7.53 -19.27
N GLN A 73 -9.95 -6.86 -18.92
CA GLN A 73 -11.18 -6.88 -19.70
C GLN A 73 -10.96 -6.31 -21.10
N ALA A 74 -10.29 -5.15 -21.20
CA ALA A 74 -10.01 -4.49 -22.48
C ALA A 74 -9.11 -5.34 -23.39
N LYS A 75 -8.21 -6.15 -22.81
CA LYS A 75 -7.28 -7.00 -23.54
C LYS A 75 -7.80 -8.42 -23.75
N GLY A 76 -9.01 -8.74 -23.30
CA GLY A 76 -9.58 -10.08 -23.43
C GLY A 76 -8.83 -11.17 -22.66
N ILE A 77 -8.19 -10.81 -21.55
CA ILE A 77 -7.45 -11.76 -20.70
C ILE A 77 -8.45 -12.46 -19.78
N ASN A 78 -8.69 -13.75 -20.02
CA ASN A 78 -9.72 -14.52 -19.32
C ASN A 78 -9.16 -15.53 -18.30
N GLY A 79 -7.84 -15.73 -18.26
CA GLY A 79 -7.22 -16.66 -17.33
C GLY A 79 -7.26 -16.14 -15.88
N PRO A 80 -6.90 -16.98 -14.89
CA PRO A 80 -6.86 -16.54 -13.51
C PRO A 80 -5.82 -15.46 -13.29
N LEU A 81 -6.11 -14.54 -12.38
CA LEU A 81 -5.16 -13.55 -11.89
C LEU A 81 -4.54 -14.07 -10.60
N PHE A 82 -3.25 -14.34 -10.62
CA PHE A 82 -2.53 -14.79 -9.43
C PHE A 82 -2.17 -13.59 -8.55
N VAL A 83 -2.51 -13.69 -7.27
CA VAL A 83 -2.25 -12.64 -6.28
C VAL A 83 -1.45 -13.24 -5.14
N GLY A 84 -0.35 -12.58 -4.79
CA GLY A 84 0.48 -12.95 -3.65
C GLY A 84 0.46 -11.88 -2.57
N ILE A 85 0.71 -12.28 -1.36
CA ILE A 85 0.91 -11.37 -0.22
C ILE A 85 2.15 -11.80 0.55
N ASP A 86 2.78 -10.85 1.24
CA ASP A 86 3.88 -11.12 2.15
C ASP A 86 3.40 -11.02 3.62
N THR A 87 4.35 -10.89 4.54
CA THR A 87 4.06 -10.86 5.98
C THR A 87 3.92 -9.45 6.55
N HIS A 88 3.87 -8.42 5.69
CA HIS A 88 3.65 -7.06 6.17
C HIS A 88 2.30 -6.93 6.89
N ALA A 89 2.22 -6.07 7.90
CA ALA A 89 1.01 -5.88 8.69
C ALA A 89 -0.21 -5.49 7.86
N LEU A 90 -0.02 -4.78 6.74
CA LEU A 90 -1.10 -4.37 5.83
C LEU A 90 -1.39 -5.37 4.72
N SER A 91 -0.62 -6.46 4.58
CA SER A 91 -0.82 -7.39 3.47
C SER A 91 -2.19 -8.07 3.51
N THR A 92 -2.66 -8.47 4.69
CA THR A 92 -4.00 -9.06 4.83
C THR A 92 -5.11 -8.05 4.53
N PRO A 93 -5.13 -6.83 5.13
CA PRO A 93 -6.13 -5.83 4.75
C PRO A 93 -6.09 -5.44 3.27
N ALA A 94 -4.89 -5.26 2.71
CA ALA A 94 -4.73 -4.91 1.29
C ALA A 94 -5.22 -6.03 0.38
N GLY A 95 -4.89 -7.28 0.71
CA GLY A 95 -5.38 -8.44 -0.03
C GLY A 95 -6.91 -8.55 0.01
N ALA A 96 -7.52 -8.29 1.16
CA ALA A 96 -8.97 -8.27 1.30
C ALA A 96 -9.60 -7.15 0.45
N SER A 97 -9.03 -5.95 0.47
CA SER A 97 -9.51 -4.84 -0.36
C SER A 97 -9.40 -5.18 -1.85
N ALA A 98 -8.30 -5.79 -2.28
CA ALA A 98 -8.12 -6.20 -3.68
C ALA A 98 -9.16 -7.23 -4.11
N LEU A 99 -9.52 -8.17 -3.25
CA LEU A 99 -10.51 -9.21 -3.55
C LEU A 99 -11.94 -8.65 -3.65
N GLU A 100 -12.23 -7.51 -3.04
CA GLU A 100 -13.54 -6.87 -3.15
C GLU A 100 -13.83 -6.34 -4.56
N VAL A 101 -12.82 -6.04 -5.32
CA VAL A 101 -12.94 -5.52 -6.68
C VAL A 101 -13.08 -6.66 -7.67
#